data_a23ce2b7dbebd76b2914e3f6b96743ef
#
_entry.id   a23ce2b7dbebd76b2914e3f6b96743ef
#
_cell.length_a   1.000
_cell.length_b   1.000
_cell.length_c   1.000
_cell.angle_alpha   90.00
_cell.angle_beta   90.00
_cell.angle_gamma   90.00
#
_symmetry.space_group_name_H-M   'P 1'
#
loop_
_entity.id
_entity.type
_entity.pdbx_description
1 polymer ?
#
loop_
_entity_poly.entity_id
_entity_poly.type
_entity_poly.pdbx_seq_one_letter_code
_entity_poly.pdbx_strand_id
1 'polypeptide(L)'
;RGWWICNDIDWRVKSGRSTEAEATIQRRNREQDRKRLLDALMGAQALPPDPAYGEADEMPDDVVVAVHRFLAATPCRLLAVQIDDALGAVEQANLPGTVDEHPNWRRKIRVPIEELNQQPLLRAIADAVAADRPRR
;
A
#
# COMPACT_ATOMS: atom_id res chain seq x y z
N ARG A 1 -1.80 1.51 -1.87
CA ARG A 1 -2.05 1.87 -3.29
C ARG A 1 -1.87 3.36 -3.55
N GLY A 2 -2.40 4.24 -2.71
CA GLY A 2 -2.24 5.69 -2.89
C GLY A 2 -0.80 6.15 -2.99
N TRP A 3 0.10 5.54 -2.21
CA TRP A 3 1.54 5.77 -2.32
C TRP A 3 2.07 5.44 -3.73
N TRP A 4 1.62 4.35 -4.35
CA TRP A 4 2.06 3.91 -5.67
C TRP A 4 1.75 4.94 -6.76
N ILE A 5 0.56 5.49 -6.76
CA ILE A 5 0.09 6.48 -7.74
C ILE A 5 0.36 7.92 -7.34
N CYS A 6 1.15 8.16 -6.29
CA CYS A 6 1.50 9.50 -5.77
C CYS A 6 0.31 10.31 -5.21
N ASN A 7 -0.79 9.67 -4.83
CA ASN A 7 -1.97 10.36 -4.31
C ASN A 7 -1.69 11.24 -3.09
N ASP A 8 -0.74 10.84 -2.24
CA ASP A 8 -0.28 11.62 -1.09
C ASP A 8 0.47 12.90 -1.49
N ILE A 9 1.18 12.88 -2.61
CA ILE A 9 1.88 14.04 -3.18
C ILE A 9 0.86 15.02 -3.74
N ASP A 10 -0.10 14.50 -4.52
CA ASP A 10 -1.16 15.31 -5.14
C ASP A 10 -2.03 16.01 -4.10
N TRP A 11 -2.37 15.33 -3.00
CA TRP A 11 -3.09 15.93 -1.88
C TRP A 11 -2.29 17.05 -1.20
N ARG A 12 -0.96 16.92 -1.06
CA ARG A 12 -0.12 17.98 -0.49
C ARG A 12 -0.10 19.24 -1.37
N VAL A 13 -0.02 19.05 -2.68
CA VAL A 13 -0.13 20.18 -3.64
C VAL A 13 -1.51 20.83 -3.55
N LYS A 14 -2.57 20.03 -3.63
CA LYS A 14 -3.95 20.49 -3.59
C LYS A 14 -4.29 21.27 -2.30
N SER A 15 -3.70 20.87 -1.18
CA SER A 15 -3.86 21.55 0.11
C SER A 15 -2.89 22.72 0.33
N GLY A 16 -2.09 23.11 -0.68
CA GLY A 16 -1.12 24.20 -0.59
C GLY A 16 0.10 23.89 0.30
N ARG A 17 0.35 22.63 0.63
CA ARG A 17 1.45 22.19 1.52
C ARG A 17 2.71 21.79 0.75
N SER A 18 2.66 21.75 -0.55
CA SER A 18 3.80 21.54 -1.44
C SER A 18 3.57 22.30 -2.73
N THR A 19 4.65 22.75 -3.33
CA THR A 19 4.64 23.34 -4.67
C THR A 19 4.70 22.26 -5.74
N GLU A 20 4.30 22.59 -6.96
CA GLU A 20 4.45 21.67 -8.11
C GLU A 20 5.93 21.32 -8.40
N ALA A 21 6.86 22.25 -8.15
CA ALA A 21 8.28 21.98 -8.30
C ALA A 21 8.76 20.90 -7.32
N GLU A 22 8.37 21.00 -6.06
CA GLU A 22 8.67 19.98 -5.05
C GLU A 22 7.98 18.65 -5.36
N ALA A 23 6.72 18.69 -5.79
CA ALA A 23 5.97 17.49 -6.17
C ALA A 23 6.63 16.75 -7.33
N THR A 24 7.14 17.47 -8.32
CA THR A 24 7.88 16.87 -9.45
C THR A 24 9.10 16.09 -8.98
N ILE A 25 9.87 16.65 -8.04
CA ILE A 25 11.01 15.96 -7.45
C ILE A 25 10.55 14.72 -6.66
N GLN A 26 9.49 14.85 -5.87
CA GLN A 26 8.95 13.76 -5.07
C GLN A 26 8.41 12.60 -5.93
N ARG A 27 7.72 12.90 -7.05
CA ARG A 27 7.25 11.87 -8.00
C ARG A 27 8.42 11.11 -8.62
N ARG A 28 9.48 11.81 -9.03
CA ARG A 28 10.71 11.16 -9.55
C ARG A 28 11.38 10.26 -8.50
N ASN A 29 11.44 10.69 -7.26
CA ASN A 29 11.98 9.86 -6.18
C ASN A 29 11.08 8.64 -5.94
N ARG A 30 9.75 8.79 -6.04
CA ARG A 30 8.78 7.72 -5.90
C ARG A 30 8.97 6.61 -6.95
N GLU A 31 9.31 6.95 -8.20
CA GLU A 31 9.63 5.97 -9.24
C GLU A 31 10.83 5.12 -8.84
N GLN A 32 11.87 5.74 -8.28
CA GLN A 32 13.03 5.01 -7.79
C GLN A 32 12.68 4.12 -6.58
N ASP A 33 11.84 4.60 -5.67
CA ASP A 33 11.42 3.85 -4.49
C ASP A 33 10.50 2.67 -4.88
N ARG A 34 9.63 2.84 -5.89
CA ARG A 34 8.86 1.73 -6.46
C ARG A 34 9.77 0.63 -6.99
N LYS A 35 10.80 0.99 -7.75
CA LYS A 35 11.78 0.03 -8.26
C LYS A 35 12.51 -0.68 -7.12
N ARG A 36 13.00 0.06 -6.13
CA ARG A 36 13.68 -0.54 -4.95
C ARG A 36 12.78 -1.50 -4.19
N LEU A 37 11.50 -1.15 -4.06
CA LEU A 37 10.50 -2.04 -3.44
C LEU A 37 10.37 -3.34 -4.22
N LEU A 38 10.18 -3.27 -5.54
CA LEU A 38 10.07 -4.45 -6.39
C LEU A 38 11.33 -5.31 -6.33
N ASP A 39 12.51 -4.70 -6.45
CA ASP A 39 13.81 -5.39 -6.36
C ASP A 39 13.95 -6.13 -5.01
N ALA A 40 13.52 -5.50 -3.91
CA ALA A 40 13.57 -6.11 -2.58
C ALA A 40 12.60 -7.29 -2.45
N LEU A 41 11.37 -7.17 -2.97
CA LEU A 41 10.38 -8.23 -2.93
C LEU A 41 10.79 -9.45 -3.78
N MET A 42 11.36 -9.19 -4.97
CA MET A 42 11.89 -10.24 -5.84
C MET A 42 13.13 -10.89 -5.22
N GLY A 43 14.05 -10.10 -4.68
CA GLY A 43 15.24 -10.59 -3.99
C GLY A 43 14.93 -11.46 -2.77
N ALA A 44 13.85 -11.16 -2.06
CA ALA A 44 13.33 -11.96 -0.95
C ALA A 44 12.46 -13.16 -1.39
N GLN A 45 12.29 -13.37 -2.69
CA GLN A 45 11.41 -14.42 -3.26
C GLN A 45 9.93 -14.29 -2.83
N ALA A 46 9.52 -13.10 -2.39
CA ALA A 46 8.14 -12.82 -2.04
C ALA A 46 7.28 -12.51 -3.28
N LEU A 47 7.91 -12.05 -4.38
CA LEU A 47 7.29 -11.71 -5.65
C LEU A 47 8.07 -12.39 -6.80
N PRO A 48 7.41 -13.07 -7.74
CA PRO A 48 8.08 -13.57 -8.94
C PRO A 48 8.56 -12.41 -9.82
N PRO A 49 9.66 -12.58 -10.57
CA PRO A 49 10.14 -11.54 -11.49
C PRO A 49 9.14 -11.35 -12.65
N ASP A 50 8.64 -10.13 -12.82
CA ASP A 50 7.82 -9.73 -13.96
C ASP A 50 8.05 -8.24 -14.26
N PRO A 51 8.51 -7.88 -15.47
CA PRO A 51 8.70 -6.50 -15.89
C PRO A 51 7.40 -5.65 -15.82
N ALA A 52 6.24 -6.28 -16.01
CA ALA A 52 4.95 -5.61 -15.98
C ALA A 52 4.65 -4.89 -14.66
N TYR A 53 5.22 -5.36 -13.54
CA TYR A 53 5.06 -4.68 -12.25
C TYR A 53 5.63 -3.26 -12.26
N GLY A 54 6.75 -3.03 -12.95
CA GLY A 54 7.38 -1.72 -13.05
C GLY A 54 6.61 -0.72 -13.91
N GLU A 55 5.87 -1.22 -14.88
CA GLU A 55 5.10 -0.45 -15.85
C GLU A 55 3.63 -0.20 -15.42
N ALA A 56 3.18 -0.86 -14.34
CA ALA A 56 1.81 -0.76 -13.89
C ALA A 56 1.46 0.63 -13.35
N ASP A 57 0.41 1.24 -13.87
CA ASP A 57 -0.10 2.54 -13.41
C ASP A 57 -0.61 2.44 -11.97
N GLU A 58 -1.30 1.36 -11.62
CA GLU A 58 -1.77 1.06 -10.28
C GLU A 58 -0.96 -0.07 -9.64
N MET A 59 -0.87 -0.08 -8.31
CA MET A 59 -0.20 -1.16 -7.58
C MET A 59 -0.96 -2.49 -7.73
N PRO A 60 -0.37 -3.50 -8.39
CA PRO A 60 -1.02 -4.80 -8.58
C PRO A 60 -1.30 -5.52 -7.24
N ASP A 61 -2.34 -6.32 -7.19
CA ASP A 61 -2.70 -7.11 -6.01
C ASP A 61 -1.56 -8.04 -5.58
N ASP A 62 -0.87 -8.65 -6.53
CA ASP A 62 0.28 -9.52 -6.25
C ASP A 62 1.41 -8.79 -5.51
N VAL A 63 1.67 -7.53 -5.86
CA VAL A 63 2.65 -6.69 -5.17
C VAL A 63 2.17 -6.37 -3.75
N VAL A 64 0.87 -6.09 -3.56
CA VAL A 64 0.29 -5.88 -2.21
C VAL A 64 0.46 -7.13 -1.35
N VAL A 65 0.13 -8.31 -1.88
CA VAL A 65 0.30 -9.58 -1.18
C VAL A 65 1.77 -9.84 -0.87
N ALA A 66 2.67 -9.60 -1.83
CA ALA A 66 4.11 -9.79 -1.66
C ALA A 66 4.71 -8.91 -0.55
N VAL A 67 4.25 -7.66 -0.41
CA VAL A 67 4.64 -6.79 0.72
C VAL A 67 4.28 -7.43 2.06
N HIS A 68 3.07 -7.98 2.18
CA HIS A 68 2.63 -8.62 3.42
C HIS A 68 3.38 -9.94 3.69
N ARG A 69 3.70 -10.72 2.65
CA ARG A 69 4.59 -11.89 2.77
C ARG A 69 5.98 -11.52 3.26
N PHE A 70 6.57 -10.51 2.64
CA PHE A 70 7.87 -9.99 3.05
C PHE A 70 7.88 -9.59 4.53
N LEU A 71 6.86 -8.86 4.99
CA LEU A 71 6.72 -8.48 6.39
C LEU A 71 6.46 -9.69 7.29
N ALA A 72 5.67 -10.67 6.84
CA ALA A 72 5.39 -11.89 7.61
C ALA A 72 6.65 -12.74 7.84
N ALA A 73 7.55 -12.79 6.86
CA ALA A 73 8.82 -13.51 6.96
C ALA A 73 9.85 -12.83 7.89
N THR A 74 9.61 -11.60 8.34
CA THR A 74 10.52 -10.92 9.29
C THR A 74 10.45 -11.54 10.69
N PRO A 75 11.50 -11.41 11.53
CA PRO A 75 11.49 -11.90 12.89
C PRO A 75 10.64 -11.06 13.87
N CYS A 76 9.87 -10.08 13.37
CA CYS A 76 8.98 -9.26 14.18
C CYS A 76 7.93 -10.12 14.89
N ARG A 77 7.71 -9.90 16.18
CA ARG A 77 6.73 -10.67 16.98
C ARG A 77 5.28 -10.31 16.63
N LEU A 78 5.05 -9.09 16.21
CA LEU A 78 3.73 -8.57 15.84
C LEU A 78 3.74 -8.14 14.37
N LEU A 79 2.66 -8.44 13.67
CA LEU A 79 2.37 -7.96 12.33
C LEU A 79 0.93 -7.44 12.34
N ALA A 80 0.73 -6.21 11.89
CA ALA A 80 -0.59 -5.64 11.67
C ALA A 80 -0.82 -5.47 10.16
N VAL A 81 -2.01 -5.80 9.71
CA VAL A 81 -2.48 -5.56 8.34
C VAL A 81 -3.51 -4.44 8.39
N GLN A 82 -3.27 -3.37 7.65
CA GLN A 82 -4.22 -2.27 7.56
C GLN A 82 -5.39 -2.68 6.68
N ILE A 83 -6.61 -2.53 7.18
CA ILE A 83 -7.81 -2.94 6.47
C ILE A 83 -8.01 -2.16 5.16
N ASP A 84 -7.63 -0.89 5.12
CA ASP A 84 -7.70 -0.07 3.90
C ASP A 84 -6.83 -0.64 2.77
N ASP A 85 -5.61 -1.11 3.08
CA ASP A 85 -4.73 -1.76 2.11
C ASP A 85 -5.33 -3.07 1.60
N ALA A 86 -5.89 -3.87 2.51
CA ALA A 86 -6.53 -5.13 2.20
C ALA A 86 -7.83 -4.99 1.39
N LEU A 87 -8.45 -3.81 1.40
CA LEU A 87 -9.62 -3.46 0.59
C LEU A 87 -9.25 -2.64 -0.66
N GLY A 88 -7.98 -2.45 -0.93
CA GLY A 88 -7.50 -1.74 -2.11
C GLY A 88 -7.76 -0.23 -2.08
N ALA A 89 -7.90 0.38 -0.90
CA ALA A 89 -8.13 1.81 -0.80
C ALA A 89 -6.92 2.62 -1.32
N VAL A 90 -7.20 3.65 -2.08
CA VAL A 90 -6.21 4.61 -2.61
C VAL A 90 -6.03 5.78 -1.64
N GLU A 91 -7.12 6.21 -1.05
CA GLU A 91 -7.17 7.36 -0.17
C GLU A 91 -6.60 7.01 1.21
N GLN A 92 -5.70 7.82 1.73
CA GLN A 92 -5.22 7.63 3.10
C GLN A 92 -6.25 8.13 4.14
N ALA A 93 -6.29 7.44 5.28
CA ALA A 93 -7.22 7.77 6.37
C ALA A 93 -6.92 9.13 7.02
N ASN A 94 -5.66 9.55 6.98
CA ASN A 94 -5.19 10.80 7.57
C ASN A 94 -4.15 11.47 6.67
N LEU A 95 -4.28 12.78 6.47
CA LEU A 95 -3.26 13.61 5.83
C LEU A 95 -2.65 14.54 6.90
N PRO A 96 -1.43 14.26 7.39
CA PRO A 96 -0.81 15.06 8.45
C PRO A 96 -0.75 16.55 8.10
N GLY A 97 -1.13 17.37 9.07
CA GLY A 97 -1.13 18.82 8.92
C GLY A 97 -2.38 19.40 8.26
N THR A 98 -3.40 18.61 7.94
CA THR A 98 -4.72 19.11 7.50
C THR A 98 -5.73 19.02 8.65
N VAL A 99 -6.75 19.89 8.61
CA VAL A 99 -7.87 19.88 9.56
C VAL A 99 -9.17 19.65 8.82
N ASP A 100 -9.58 20.59 7.97
CA ASP A 100 -10.82 20.52 7.19
C ASP A 100 -10.60 20.21 5.70
N GLU A 101 -9.36 20.37 5.21
CA GLU A 101 -9.00 20.16 3.81
C GLU A 101 -9.02 18.69 3.39
N HIS A 102 -8.90 17.80 4.37
CA HIS A 102 -8.97 16.34 4.17
C HIS A 102 -9.89 15.73 5.23
N PRO A 103 -10.77 14.77 4.89
CA PRO A 103 -11.69 14.14 5.83
C PRO A 103 -10.98 13.14 6.77
N ASN A 104 -10.02 13.66 7.55
CA ASN A 104 -9.20 12.86 8.47
C ASN A 104 -10.08 12.02 9.41
N TRP A 105 -9.86 10.69 9.41
CA TRP A 105 -10.53 9.71 10.26
C TRP A 105 -12.07 9.67 10.14
N ARG A 106 -12.66 10.31 9.12
CA ARG A 106 -14.11 10.39 8.92
C ARG A 106 -14.62 9.41 7.86
N ARG A 107 -13.70 8.80 7.11
CA ARG A 107 -14.05 7.89 6.04
C ARG A 107 -14.41 6.53 6.61
N LYS A 108 -15.53 5.99 6.12
CA LYS A 108 -15.93 4.62 6.40
C LYS A 108 -15.33 3.68 5.36
N ILE A 109 -15.03 2.45 5.76
CA ILE A 109 -14.70 1.38 4.82
C ILE A 109 -15.90 1.13 3.90
N ARG A 110 -15.60 0.74 2.65
CA ARG A 110 -16.64 0.58 1.61
C ARG A 110 -17.44 -0.71 1.74
N VAL A 111 -16.92 -1.66 2.50
CA VAL A 111 -17.45 -3.02 2.63
C VAL A 111 -18.03 -3.20 4.02
N PRO A 112 -19.25 -3.73 4.17
CA PRO A 112 -19.81 -4.13 5.47
C PRO A 112 -18.89 -5.16 6.16
N ILE A 113 -18.85 -5.13 7.48
CA ILE A 113 -17.97 -6.01 8.25
C ILE A 113 -18.27 -7.49 8.01
N GLU A 114 -19.53 -7.81 7.75
CA GLU A 114 -20.03 -9.16 7.45
C GLU A 114 -19.49 -9.72 6.12
N GLU A 115 -19.07 -8.83 5.21
CA GLU A 115 -18.57 -9.17 3.88
C GLU A 115 -17.05 -9.13 3.78
N LEU A 116 -16.33 -8.73 4.83
CA LEU A 116 -14.87 -8.62 4.81
C LEU A 116 -14.21 -9.95 4.47
N ASN A 117 -14.72 -11.04 5.00
CA ASN A 117 -14.20 -12.38 4.75
C ASN A 117 -14.38 -12.87 3.29
N GLN A 118 -15.18 -12.17 2.49
CA GLN A 118 -15.44 -12.47 1.09
C GLN A 118 -14.50 -11.68 0.15
N GLN A 119 -13.76 -10.70 0.69
CA GLN A 119 -12.88 -9.85 -0.12
C GLN A 119 -11.65 -10.62 -0.61
N PRO A 120 -11.45 -10.74 -1.94
CA PRO A 120 -10.39 -11.60 -2.49
C PRO A 120 -9.00 -11.19 -2.03
N LEU A 121 -8.67 -9.90 -2.07
CA LEU A 121 -7.36 -9.41 -1.67
C LEU A 121 -7.11 -9.61 -0.17
N LEU A 122 -8.11 -9.37 0.70
CA LEU A 122 -7.98 -9.62 2.13
C LEU A 122 -7.70 -11.09 2.41
N ARG A 123 -8.39 -11.99 1.71
CA ARG A 123 -8.16 -13.44 1.82
C ARG A 123 -6.76 -13.82 1.35
N ALA A 124 -6.32 -13.32 0.19
CA ALA A 124 -4.99 -13.59 -0.33
C ALA A 124 -3.88 -13.12 0.63
N ILE A 125 -4.04 -11.94 1.24
CA ILE A 125 -3.11 -11.45 2.28
C ILE A 125 -3.14 -12.37 3.50
N ALA A 126 -4.33 -12.75 3.99
CA ALA A 126 -4.46 -13.61 5.17
C ALA A 126 -3.82 -14.98 4.95
N ASP A 127 -4.05 -15.60 3.79
CA ASP A 127 -3.47 -16.88 3.41
C ASP A 127 -1.94 -16.79 3.30
N ALA A 128 -1.44 -15.75 2.66
CA ALA A 128 0.00 -15.51 2.51
C ALA A 128 0.68 -15.30 3.88
N VAL A 129 0.10 -14.47 4.75
CA VAL A 129 0.64 -14.26 6.10
C VAL A 129 0.58 -15.53 6.95
N ALA A 130 -0.50 -16.33 6.84
CA ALA A 130 -0.62 -17.60 7.57
C ALA A 130 0.40 -18.65 7.11
N ALA A 131 0.76 -18.67 5.83
CA ALA A 131 1.77 -19.56 5.28
C ALA A 131 3.18 -19.25 5.83
N ASP A 132 3.54 -17.97 5.92
CA ASP A 132 4.87 -17.54 6.37
C ASP A 132 4.96 -17.41 7.91
N ARG A 133 3.80 -17.30 8.61
CA ARG A 133 3.70 -17.23 10.08
C ARG A 133 2.65 -18.21 10.61
N PRO A 134 2.91 -19.51 10.59
CA PRO A 134 1.94 -20.48 11.11
C PRO A 134 1.69 -20.24 12.60
N ARG A 135 0.43 -20.39 13.02
CA ARG A 135 0.08 -20.33 14.44
C ARG A 135 0.85 -21.44 15.18
N ARG A 136 1.56 -21.06 16.22
CA ARG A 136 2.21 -22.00 17.16
C ARG A 136 1.18 -22.47 18.17
#